data_d88ceadba105d2dd8f23fdbd953f4d8c
#
_entry.id   d88ceadba105d2dd8f23fdbd953f4d8c
#
_cell.length_a   1.000
_cell.length_b   1.000
_cell.length_c   1.000
_cell.angle_alpha   90.00
_cell.angle_beta   90.00
_cell.angle_gamma   90.00
#
_symmetry.space_group_name_H-M   'P 1'
#
loop_
_entity.id
_entity.type
_entity.pdbx_description
1 polymer ?
#
loop_
_entity_poly.entity_id
_entity_poly.type
_entity_poly.pdbx_seq_one_letter_code
_entity_poly.pdbx_strand_id
1 'polypeptide(L)'
;MNIITPEWVKDAVFYQIFPDRFAKSERIPRKGLHLEAWDSAPTPYGFKGGDLLGVVEHMDYLQDLGITAIYLNPIFASASNHRYHTYDYYTVDPLLGGNEAFRELLSVAHTRNIRVVLDGVFNHASRGFWQFHHVLENGANSPYVDWFYFNRDRLNRKKHWGAYPTPEEQQAIDQGGNTFDVLGYSAWWDLPALPKLNTDTTAVREFLWDVAEYWIKFGIDGWRLDVPAEINDDSFWQEFHRRVKGANPEAYIVGEIWHEAQRWLQGDQFDAVMNYLVTGALLGFLMKDKLDEQMFHIGDYGKYLRPLDAPEFADRVDYLLGLYNPMVNKVQFNLLDSHDTPRFLTTAHHDQAALRLGWLFLFTYPGAPCIYYGDEIGLEGGPDPECRKSFPWDDAQWDHDLRNTLKKLIMLRKTNPALRQGSFHRMYASEGVYAFGRKLGDETLVVVINASNQARNLDVPGDGLGWSDGPLTTVFGEAKASVSRGQIKGLKLEPRSGVVLKK
;
A
#
# COMPACT_ATOMS: atom_id res chain seq x y z
N MET A 1 22.84 14.80 3.78
CA MET A 1 21.71 15.44 4.47
C MET A 1 21.23 14.54 5.58
N ASN A 2 20.79 15.11 6.71
CA ASN A 2 20.16 14.30 7.77
C ASN A 2 18.70 14.07 7.37
N ILE A 3 18.32 12.85 6.98
CA ILE A 3 16.94 12.53 6.60
C ILE A 3 16.11 12.41 7.87
N ILE A 4 15.03 13.19 7.93
CA ILE A 4 14.06 13.19 9.04
C ILE A 4 12.79 12.55 8.51
N THR A 5 12.27 11.55 9.21
CA THR A 5 11.03 10.84 8.88
C THR A 5 10.07 10.90 10.06
N PRO A 6 8.75 10.83 9.85
CA PRO A 6 7.78 10.88 10.92
C PRO A 6 8.01 9.78 11.96
N GLU A 7 8.10 10.16 13.23
CA GLU A 7 8.41 9.21 14.31
C GLU A 7 7.32 8.15 14.49
N TRP A 8 6.06 8.53 14.40
CA TRP A 8 4.93 7.63 14.61
C TRP A 8 4.87 6.47 13.60
N VAL A 9 5.40 6.67 12.37
CA VAL A 9 5.38 5.65 11.31
C VAL A 9 6.27 4.46 11.66
N LYS A 10 7.35 4.66 12.38
CA LYS A 10 8.25 3.59 12.84
C LYS A 10 7.52 2.56 13.71
N ASP A 11 6.50 3.01 14.42
CA ASP A 11 5.70 2.20 15.33
C ASP A 11 4.34 1.79 14.71
N ALA A 12 4.04 2.26 13.51
CA ALA A 12 2.75 2.04 12.87
C ALA A 12 2.53 0.59 12.43
N VAL A 13 1.26 0.20 12.50
CA VAL A 13 0.68 -0.95 11.81
C VAL A 13 -0.48 -0.40 10.99
N PHE A 14 -0.30 -0.39 9.68
CA PHE A 14 -1.30 0.12 8.74
C PHE A 14 -2.35 -0.93 8.39
N TYR A 15 -3.54 -0.43 8.08
CA TYR A 15 -4.61 -1.21 7.50
C TYR A 15 -5.18 -0.46 6.30
N GLN A 16 -5.07 -1.05 5.10
CA GLN A 16 -5.58 -0.45 3.89
C GLN A 16 -7.06 -0.77 3.73
N ILE A 17 -7.86 0.26 3.50
CA ILE A 17 -9.32 0.14 3.31
C ILE A 17 -9.69 0.64 1.91
N PHE A 18 -10.44 -0.19 1.18
CA PHE A 18 -11.16 0.19 -0.03
C PHE A 18 -12.60 0.60 0.39
N PRO A 19 -12.93 1.90 0.44
CA PRO A 19 -14.14 2.37 1.15
C PRO A 19 -15.44 1.77 0.65
N ASP A 20 -15.60 1.60 -0.66
CA ASP A 20 -16.82 1.01 -1.26
C ASP A 20 -17.07 -0.46 -0.85
N ARG A 21 -16.05 -1.15 -0.33
CA ARG A 21 -16.01 -2.60 -0.13
C ARG A 21 -15.85 -3.02 1.33
N PHE A 22 -15.54 -2.10 2.24
CA PHE A 22 -15.22 -2.44 3.62
C PHE A 22 -16.47 -2.58 4.50
N ALA A 23 -17.25 -1.53 4.65
CA ALA A 23 -18.45 -1.55 5.49
C ALA A 23 -19.48 -0.50 5.05
N LYS A 24 -20.75 -0.77 5.35
CA LYS A 24 -21.89 0.14 5.10
C LYS A 24 -22.50 0.58 6.40
N SER A 25 -22.80 1.88 6.53
CA SER A 25 -23.63 2.42 7.61
C SER A 25 -25.07 2.67 7.15
N GLU A 26 -26.03 2.34 7.98
CA GLU A 26 -27.44 2.70 7.73
C GLU A 26 -27.70 4.22 7.82
N ARG A 27 -26.71 4.98 8.30
CA ARG A 27 -26.79 6.46 8.39
C ARG A 27 -26.63 7.14 7.04
N ILE A 28 -26.11 6.45 6.01
CA ILE A 28 -25.98 6.97 4.64
C ILE A 28 -27.19 6.52 3.82
N PRO A 29 -28.03 7.46 3.31
CA PRO A 29 -29.22 7.11 2.53
C PRO A 29 -28.83 6.55 1.16
N ARG A 30 -29.35 5.36 0.83
CA ARG A 30 -29.10 4.67 -0.46
C ARG A 30 -30.36 4.49 -1.30
N LYS A 31 -31.49 5.07 -0.87
CA LYS A 31 -32.76 4.93 -1.60
C LYS A 31 -32.64 5.50 -3.00
N GLY A 32 -32.98 4.69 -3.98
CA GLY A 32 -32.93 5.06 -5.40
C GLY A 32 -31.57 4.86 -6.06
N LEU A 33 -30.55 4.39 -5.33
CA LEU A 33 -29.30 3.99 -5.91
C LEU A 33 -29.35 2.55 -6.43
N HIS A 34 -28.72 2.31 -7.59
CA HIS A 34 -28.54 0.98 -8.11
C HIS A 34 -27.18 0.44 -7.63
N LEU A 35 -27.19 -0.41 -6.62
CA LEU A 35 -26.01 -1.00 -6.01
C LEU A 35 -26.00 -2.51 -6.24
N GLU A 36 -24.80 -3.08 -6.38
CA GLU A 36 -24.61 -4.54 -6.38
C GLU A 36 -24.90 -5.11 -4.97
N ALA A 37 -25.35 -6.36 -4.89
CA ALA A 37 -25.47 -7.05 -3.63
C ALA A 37 -24.10 -7.13 -2.95
N TRP A 38 -24.06 -6.94 -1.62
CA TRP A 38 -22.83 -6.84 -0.85
C TRP A 38 -21.91 -8.05 -1.04
N ASP A 39 -22.50 -9.23 -1.00
CA ASP A 39 -21.86 -10.54 -1.06
C ASP A 39 -21.70 -11.09 -2.49
N SER A 40 -22.19 -10.37 -3.53
CA SER A 40 -21.99 -10.79 -4.91
C SER A 40 -20.53 -10.58 -5.35
N ALA A 41 -20.09 -11.32 -6.37
CA ALA A 41 -18.78 -11.09 -6.98
C ALA A 41 -18.64 -9.61 -7.41
N PRO A 42 -17.48 -8.99 -7.21
CA PRO A 42 -17.27 -7.60 -7.61
C PRO A 42 -17.18 -7.50 -9.13
N THR A 43 -17.68 -6.38 -9.69
CA THR A 43 -17.46 -6.04 -11.10
C THR A 43 -16.61 -4.77 -11.20
N PRO A 44 -15.98 -4.49 -12.35
CA PRO A 44 -15.14 -3.30 -12.53
C PRO A 44 -15.88 -1.99 -12.28
N TYR A 45 -17.19 -1.94 -12.62
CA TYR A 45 -17.99 -0.71 -12.59
C TYR A 45 -19.03 -0.68 -11.48
N GLY A 46 -19.30 -1.80 -10.81
CA GLY A 46 -20.36 -1.91 -9.80
C GLY A 46 -19.97 -1.29 -8.46
N PHE A 47 -20.92 -0.62 -7.83
CA PHE A 47 -20.78 -0.06 -6.48
C PHE A 47 -21.43 -1.00 -5.47
N LYS A 48 -20.73 -1.30 -4.37
CA LYS A 48 -21.29 -2.07 -3.24
C LYS A 48 -21.92 -1.16 -2.19
N GLY A 49 -21.55 0.12 -2.20
CA GLY A 49 -22.08 1.13 -1.31
C GLY A 49 -21.52 1.12 0.10
N GLY A 50 -20.28 0.66 0.27
CA GLY A 50 -19.51 0.93 1.49
C GLY A 50 -19.24 2.43 1.64
N ASP A 51 -19.05 2.89 2.88
CA ASP A 51 -18.89 4.30 3.21
C ASP A 51 -18.02 4.56 4.44
N LEU A 52 -17.70 5.83 4.70
CA LEU A 52 -16.82 6.22 5.80
C LEU A 52 -17.47 6.06 7.18
N LEU A 53 -18.78 6.17 7.28
CA LEU A 53 -19.49 5.91 8.55
C LEU A 53 -19.52 4.41 8.88
N GLY A 54 -19.56 3.55 7.86
CA GLY A 54 -19.33 2.12 8.03
C GLY A 54 -17.94 1.81 8.60
N VAL A 55 -16.89 2.54 8.16
CA VAL A 55 -15.57 2.44 8.78
C VAL A 55 -15.60 2.90 10.24
N VAL A 56 -16.29 4.02 10.53
CA VAL A 56 -16.46 4.52 11.91
C VAL A 56 -17.11 3.47 12.82
N GLU A 57 -18.17 2.84 12.35
CA GLU A 57 -18.93 1.82 13.12
C GLU A 57 -18.10 0.55 13.38
N HIS A 58 -17.06 0.30 12.58
CA HIS A 58 -16.15 -0.86 12.73
C HIS A 58 -14.76 -0.48 13.28
N MET A 59 -14.61 0.72 13.84
CA MET A 59 -13.33 1.16 14.40
C MET A 59 -12.86 0.31 15.58
N ASP A 60 -13.79 -0.27 16.36
CA ASP A 60 -13.45 -1.19 17.45
C ASP A 60 -12.84 -2.50 16.93
N TYR A 61 -13.26 -2.97 15.75
CA TYR A 61 -12.65 -4.12 15.08
C TYR A 61 -11.18 -3.85 14.74
N LEU A 62 -10.89 -2.68 14.17
CA LEU A 62 -9.52 -2.27 13.82
C LEU A 62 -8.66 -2.10 15.07
N GLN A 63 -9.20 -1.53 16.14
CA GLN A 63 -8.51 -1.37 17.41
C GLN A 63 -8.22 -2.73 18.07
N ASP A 64 -9.17 -3.69 18.05
CA ASP A 64 -9.00 -5.04 18.56
C ASP A 64 -7.96 -5.84 17.77
N LEU A 65 -7.87 -5.62 16.45
CA LEU A 65 -6.82 -6.19 15.62
C LEU A 65 -5.43 -5.62 15.99
N GLY A 66 -5.39 -4.39 16.54
CA GLY A 66 -4.17 -3.72 16.96
C GLY A 66 -3.65 -2.70 15.95
N ILE A 67 -4.49 -2.27 15.01
CA ILE A 67 -4.18 -1.23 13.99
C ILE A 67 -3.91 0.10 14.65
N THR A 68 -2.93 0.84 14.11
CA THR A 68 -2.57 2.19 14.60
C THR A 68 -2.58 3.24 13.48
N ALA A 69 -2.76 2.82 12.23
CA ALA A 69 -2.93 3.71 11.10
C ALA A 69 -3.84 3.08 10.05
N ILE A 70 -4.68 3.91 9.42
CA ILE A 70 -5.52 3.53 8.29
C ILE A 70 -4.97 4.23 7.05
N TYR A 71 -4.83 3.49 5.96
CA TYR A 71 -4.68 4.03 4.62
C TYR A 71 -6.01 3.84 3.88
N LEU A 72 -6.64 4.93 3.48
CA LEU A 72 -7.85 4.93 2.67
C LEU A 72 -7.51 5.06 1.19
N ASN A 73 -7.96 4.12 0.36
CA ASN A 73 -8.03 4.35 -1.09
C ASN A 73 -8.86 5.62 -1.36
N PRO A 74 -8.82 6.21 -2.59
CA PRO A 74 -9.37 7.54 -2.83
C PRO A 74 -10.78 7.73 -2.30
N ILE A 75 -11.03 8.88 -1.69
CA ILE A 75 -12.34 9.22 -1.10
C ILE A 75 -13.02 10.43 -1.73
N PHE A 76 -12.35 11.12 -2.66
CA PHE A 76 -12.89 12.32 -3.27
C PHE A 76 -14.02 12.00 -4.26
N ALA A 77 -14.88 12.99 -4.51
CA ALA A 77 -16.00 12.88 -5.45
C ALA A 77 -15.54 12.34 -6.80
N SER A 78 -16.17 11.27 -7.26
CA SER A 78 -15.70 10.50 -8.42
C SER A 78 -16.84 9.80 -9.14
N ALA A 79 -16.60 9.41 -10.40
CA ALA A 79 -17.49 8.57 -11.19
C ALA A 79 -17.29 7.07 -10.94
N SER A 80 -16.15 6.65 -10.37
CA SER A 80 -15.79 5.25 -10.22
C SER A 80 -15.94 4.75 -8.79
N ASN A 81 -16.17 3.46 -8.62
CA ASN A 81 -16.25 2.83 -7.30
C ASN A 81 -14.92 2.90 -6.53
N HIS A 82 -13.79 2.95 -7.25
CA HIS A 82 -12.43 3.07 -6.69
C HIS A 82 -11.98 4.53 -6.49
N ARG A 83 -12.71 5.52 -7.00
CA ARG A 83 -12.51 6.97 -6.88
C ARG A 83 -11.19 7.53 -7.43
N TYR A 84 -10.45 6.77 -8.24
CA TYR A 84 -9.30 7.33 -8.97
C TYR A 84 -9.70 8.28 -10.10
N HIS A 85 -10.98 8.39 -10.44
CA HIS A 85 -11.53 9.36 -11.40
C HIS A 85 -12.02 10.62 -10.66
N THR A 86 -11.13 11.43 -10.13
CA THR A 86 -11.46 12.58 -9.26
C THR A 86 -12.21 13.67 -10.01
N TYR A 87 -13.39 14.05 -9.52
CA TYR A 87 -14.19 15.18 -9.98
C TYR A 87 -13.90 16.48 -9.23
N ASP A 88 -13.68 16.37 -7.92
CA ASP A 88 -13.47 17.49 -7.02
C ASP A 88 -12.53 17.06 -5.91
N TYR A 89 -11.42 17.77 -5.76
CA TYR A 89 -10.38 17.47 -4.78
C TYR A 89 -10.66 18.02 -3.37
N TYR A 90 -11.72 18.86 -3.21
CA TYR A 90 -12.09 19.43 -1.91
C TYR A 90 -13.35 18.79 -1.31
N THR A 91 -14.01 17.93 -2.06
CA THR A 91 -15.24 17.27 -1.66
C THR A 91 -15.04 15.77 -1.57
N VAL A 92 -15.28 15.21 -0.38
CA VAL A 92 -15.40 13.75 -0.21
C VAL A 92 -16.66 13.28 -0.92
N ASP A 93 -16.57 12.14 -1.60
CA ASP A 93 -17.68 11.57 -2.37
C ASP A 93 -18.97 11.48 -1.51
N PRO A 94 -20.08 12.04 -1.99
CA PRO A 94 -21.37 11.95 -1.29
C PRO A 94 -21.81 10.52 -0.99
N LEU A 95 -21.44 9.53 -1.84
CA LEU A 95 -21.72 8.12 -1.59
C LEU A 95 -20.94 7.57 -0.41
N LEU A 96 -19.83 8.22 -0.04
CA LEU A 96 -19.04 7.90 1.15
C LEU A 96 -19.49 8.70 2.39
N GLY A 97 -20.47 9.60 2.24
CA GLY A 97 -20.99 10.43 3.33
C GLY A 97 -20.46 11.87 3.36
N GLY A 98 -19.65 12.27 2.37
CA GLY A 98 -19.15 13.64 2.25
C GLY A 98 -18.15 14.05 3.33
N ASN A 99 -17.82 15.32 3.37
CA ASN A 99 -16.82 15.89 4.29
C ASN A 99 -17.19 15.70 5.77
N GLU A 100 -18.48 15.67 6.11
CA GLU A 100 -18.92 15.49 7.49
C GLU A 100 -18.64 14.07 8.00
N ALA A 101 -18.93 13.04 7.20
CA ALA A 101 -18.60 11.66 7.55
C ALA A 101 -17.08 11.48 7.71
N PHE A 102 -16.29 12.15 6.87
CA PHE A 102 -14.85 12.10 6.98
C PHE A 102 -14.32 12.82 8.24
N ARG A 103 -14.93 13.96 8.61
CA ARG A 103 -14.59 14.66 9.86
C ARG A 103 -14.88 13.77 11.09
N GLU A 104 -16.01 13.06 11.08
CA GLU A 104 -16.35 12.09 12.12
C GLU A 104 -15.35 10.94 12.17
N LEU A 105 -14.96 10.38 11.01
CA LEU A 105 -13.95 9.33 10.93
C LEU A 105 -12.62 9.78 11.54
N LEU A 106 -12.10 10.96 11.17
CA LEU A 106 -10.87 11.50 11.73
C LEU A 106 -10.96 11.67 13.25
N SER A 107 -12.07 12.22 13.74
CA SER A 107 -12.30 12.42 15.17
C SER A 107 -12.28 11.09 15.93
N VAL A 108 -12.99 10.08 15.43
CA VAL A 108 -13.08 8.76 16.05
C VAL A 108 -11.75 8.01 15.98
N ALA A 109 -11.05 8.07 14.86
CA ALA A 109 -9.73 7.45 14.68
C ALA A 109 -8.70 8.07 15.64
N HIS A 110 -8.59 9.39 15.66
CA HIS A 110 -7.62 10.10 16.51
C HIS A 110 -7.90 9.88 18.01
N THR A 111 -9.16 9.82 18.43
CA THR A 111 -9.52 9.51 19.84
C THR A 111 -9.02 8.11 20.23
N ARG A 112 -8.86 7.21 19.28
CA ARG A 112 -8.31 5.85 19.47
C ARG A 112 -6.80 5.76 19.17
N ASN A 113 -6.12 6.88 18.94
CA ASN A 113 -4.72 6.95 18.51
C ASN A 113 -4.46 6.20 17.19
N ILE A 114 -5.41 6.21 16.28
CA ILE A 114 -5.29 5.67 14.93
C ILE A 114 -5.09 6.84 13.96
N ARG A 115 -4.00 6.82 13.21
CA ARG A 115 -3.65 7.80 12.18
C ARG A 115 -4.40 7.52 10.87
N VAL A 116 -4.61 8.54 10.05
CA VAL A 116 -5.32 8.41 8.78
C VAL A 116 -4.51 9.01 7.63
N VAL A 117 -4.16 8.17 6.66
CA VAL A 117 -3.45 8.55 5.43
C VAL A 117 -4.41 8.45 4.26
N LEU A 118 -4.48 9.49 3.43
CA LEU A 118 -5.31 9.52 2.23
C LEU A 118 -4.52 9.20 0.97
N ASP A 119 -5.25 8.70 -0.03
CA ASP A 119 -4.76 8.53 -1.39
C ASP A 119 -4.90 9.85 -2.18
N GLY A 120 -3.79 10.34 -2.73
CA GLY A 120 -3.70 11.57 -3.51
C GLY A 120 -3.48 11.28 -4.98
N VAL A 121 -4.50 11.48 -5.81
CA VAL A 121 -4.46 11.28 -7.26
C VAL A 121 -4.10 12.61 -7.92
N PHE A 122 -2.82 12.91 -8.08
CA PHE A 122 -2.35 14.23 -8.55
C PHE A 122 -1.84 14.22 -10.00
N ASN A 123 -1.62 13.05 -10.61
CA ASN A 123 -1.17 12.95 -11.99
C ASN A 123 -2.27 13.27 -13.01
N HIS A 124 -3.50 12.88 -12.70
CA HIS A 124 -4.64 13.00 -13.61
C HIS A 124 -5.91 13.36 -12.83
N ALA A 125 -6.91 13.83 -13.54
CA ALA A 125 -8.25 14.02 -13.02
C ALA A 125 -9.24 13.12 -13.78
N SER A 126 -10.53 13.29 -13.53
CA SER A 126 -11.58 12.71 -14.37
C SER A 126 -11.93 13.66 -15.50
N ARG A 127 -12.45 13.13 -16.59
CA ARG A 127 -13.13 13.95 -17.62
C ARG A 127 -14.34 14.72 -17.09
N GLY A 128 -14.87 14.35 -15.91
CA GLY A 128 -15.90 15.10 -15.18
C GLY A 128 -15.34 16.21 -14.27
N PHE A 129 -14.01 16.35 -14.15
CA PHE A 129 -13.40 17.44 -13.40
C PHE A 129 -13.79 18.79 -14.02
N TRP A 130 -14.26 19.73 -13.19
CA TRP A 130 -14.92 20.95 -13.66
C TRP A 130 -14.08 21.73 -14.66
N GLN A 131 -12.80 21.91 -14.43
CA GLN A 131 -11.90 22.65 -15.32
C GLN A 131 -11.71 21.94 -16.66
N PHE A 132 -11.66 20.61 -16.67
CA PHE A 132 -11.59 19.85 -17.91
C PHE A 132 -12.90 19.98 -18.71
N HIS A 133 -14.04 19.82 -18.05
CA HIS A 133 -15.34 19.99 -18.67
C HIS A 133 -15.54 21.40 -19.24
N HIS A 134 -15.02 22.45 -18.54
CA HIS A 134 -15.06 23.82 -19.03
C HIS A 134 -14.31 23.98 -20.36
N VAL A 135 -13.16 23.26 -20.54
CA VAL A 135 -12.46 23.26 -21.82
C VAL A 135 -13.25 22.53 -22.91
N LEU A 136 -13.94 21.43 -22.58
CA LEU A 136 -14.80 20.73 -23.55
C LEU A 136 -15.90 21.66 -24.11
N GLU A 137 -16.49 22.51 -23.28
CA GLU A 137 -17.56 23.41 -23.65
C GLU A 137 -17.06 24.68 -24.39
N ASN A 138 -15.90 25.21 -24.00
CA ASN A 138 -15.41 26.50 -24.47
C ASN A 138 -14.20 26.44 -25.44
N GLY A 139 -13.63 25.24 -25.61
CA GLY A 139 -12.47 25.03 -26.48
C GLY A 139 -11.28 25.92 -26.08
N ALA A 140 -10.63 26.51 -27.09
CA ALA A 140 -9.47 27.39 -26.89
C ALA A 140 -9.77 28.68 -26.11
N ASN A 141 -11.04 29.03 -25.93
CA ASN A 141 -11.45 30.20 -25.15
C ASN A 141 -11.54 29.91 -23.63
N SER A 142 -11.36 28.70 -23.23
CA SER A 142 -11.37 28.35 -21.80
C SER A 142 -10.14 28.89 -21.08
N PRO A 143 -10.29 29.55 -19.91
CA PRO A 143 -9.14 29.94 -19.09
C PRO A 143 -8.37 28.75 -18.51
N TYR A 144 -8.91 27.54 -18.59
CA TYR A 144 -8.30 26.29 -18.09
C TYR A 144 -7.61 25.47 -19.19
N VAL A 145 -7.47 26.01 -20.41
CA VAL A 145 -6.91 25.29 -21.55
C VAL A 145 -5.47 24.80 -21.31
N ASP A 146 -4.71 25.47 -20.45
CA ASP A 146 -3.35 25.08 -20.08
C ASP A 146 -3.27 24.13 -18.87
N TRP A 147 -4.42 23.78 -18.28
CA TRP A 147 -4.46 22.85 -17.15
C TRP A 147 -4.26 21.40 -17.55
N PHE A 148 -4.38 21.11 -18.86
CA PHE A 148 -4.22 19.78 -19.44
C PHE A 148 -3.38 19.87 -20.71
N TYR A 149 -2.86 18.74 -21.15
CA TYR A 149 -2.12 18.65 -22.40
C TYR A 149 -3.10 18.46 -23.56
N PHE A 150 -3.47 19.54 -24.24
CA PHE A 150 -4.36 19.52 -25.39
C PHE A 150 -3.62 19.66 -26.73
N ASN A 151 -4.08 18.92 -27.73
CA ASN A 151 -3.73 19.15 -29.12
C ASN A 151 -4.42 20.44 -29.63
N ARG A 152 -3.65 21.53 -29.78
CA ARG A 152 -4.19 22.85 -30.11
C ARG A 152 -4.91 22.89 -31.46
N ASP A 153 -4.51 22.06 -32.43
CA ASP A 153 -5.20 21.98 -33.75
C ASP A 153 -6.61 21.37 -33.59
N ARG A 154 -6.80 20.50 -32.63
CA ARG A 154 -8.12 19.93 -32.32
C ARG A 154 -9.04 20.95 -31.66
N LEU A 155 -8.56 21.79 -30.74
CA LEU A 155 -9.31 22.83 -30.07
C LEU A 155 -9.87 23.89 -31.04
N ASN A 156 -9.16 24.15 -32.14
CA ASN A 156 -9.53 25.16 -33.12
C ASN A 156 -10.42 24.63 -34.26
N ARG A 157 -10.71 23.33 -34.30
CA ARG A 157 -11.56 22.74 -35.34
C ARG A 157 -13.04 23.00 -35.05
N LYS A 158 -13.79 23.36 -36.12
CA LYS A 158 -15.26 23.41 -36.10
C LYS A 158 -15.94 22.04 -35.97
N LYS A 159 -15.19 20.97 -35.88
CA LYS A 159 -15.73 19.61 -35.69
C LYS A 159 -15.92 19.31 -34.20
N HIS A 160 -16.99 18.56 -33.92
CA HIS A 160 -17.23 18.03 -32.58
C HIS A 160 -16.00 17.25 -32.11
N TRP A 161 -15.54 17.56 -30.90
CA TRP A 161 -14.55 16.79 -30.19
C TRP A 161 -15.07 16.60 -28.76
N GLY A 162 -14.76 15.50 -28.14
CA GLY A 162 -15.29 15.19 -26.84
C GLY A 162 -14.43 14.19 -26.10
N ALA A 163 -14.68 14.05 -24.82
CA ALA A 163 -13.98 13.12 -23.95
C ALA A 163 -14.56 11.69 -23.99
N TYR A 164 -15.57 11.47 -24.80
CA TYR A 164 -16.20 10.16 -25.00
C TYR A 164 -15.91 9.71 -26.43
N PRO A 165 -15.00 8.74 -26.62
CA PRO A 165 -14.61 8.29 -27.94
C PRO A 165 -15.78 7.67 -28.71
N THR A 166 -15.81 7.90 -30.03
CA THR A 166 -16.66 7.11 -30.92
C THR A 166 -16.13 5.67 -30.97
N PRO A 167 -16.92 4.70 -31.49
CA PRO A 167 -16.42 3.31 -31.66
C PRO A 167 -15.12 3.25 -32.48
N GLU A 168 -14.97 4.08 -33.50
CA GLU A 168 -13.78 4.15 -34.35
C GLU A 168 -12.57 4.73 -33.61
N GLU A 169 -12.78 5.78 -32.80
CA GLU A 169 -11.74 6.37 -31.96
C GLU A 169 -11.30 5.39 -30.87
N GLN A 170 -12.25 4.69 -30.22
CA GLN A 170 -11.92 3.67 -29.23
C GLN A 170 -11.11 2.54 -29.88
N GLN A 171 -11.53 2.06 -31.04
CA GLN A 171 -10.79 1.04 -31.78
C GLN A 171 -9.36 1.50 -32.14
N ALA A 172 -9.18 2.78 -32.50
CA ALA A 172 -7.86 3.33 -32.79
C ALA A 172 -6.96 3.33 -31.54
N ILE A 173 -7.52 3.67 -30.36
CA ILE A 173 -6.79 3.62 -29.08
C ILE A 173 -6.44 2.17 -28.74
N ASP A 174 -7.38 1.24 -28.82
CA ASP A 174 -7.18 -0.20 -28.52
C ASP A 174 -6.12 -0.84 -29.43
N GLN A 175 -5.91 -0.27 -30.62
CA GLN A 175 -4.87 -0.69 -31.57
C GLN A 175 -3.50 -0.01 -31.33
N GLY A 176 -3.33 0.74 -30.22
CA GLY A 176 -2.09 1.39 -29.82
C GLY A 176 -1.97 2.86 -30.25
N GLY A 177 -3.08 3.48 -30.68
CA GLY A 177 -3.14 4.95 -30.86
C GLY A 177 -3.16 5.66 -29.50
N ASN A 178 -2.52 6.84 -29.40
CA ASN A 178 -2.55 7.64 -28.19
C ASN A 178 -3.75 8.59 -28.15
N THR A 179 -4.22 8.92 -26.96
CA THR A 179 -5.38 9.82 -26.78
C THR A 179 -5.13 11.24 -27.26
N PHE A 180 -3.89 11.72 -27.20
CA PHE A 180 -3.53 13.07 -27.66
C PHE A 180 -3.81 13.26 -29.17
N ASP A 181 -3.49 12.27 -30.00
CA ASP A 181 -3.72 12.32 -31.44
C ASP A 181 -5.17 11.95 -31.79
N VAL A 182 -5.73 10.93 -31.13
CA VAL A 182 -7.07 10.42 -31.44
C VAL A 182 -8.17 11.31 -30.89
N LEU A 183 -8.10 11.73 -29.62
CA LEU A 183 -9.14 12.52 -28.93
C LEU A 183 -8.79 14.01 -28.82
N GLY A 184 -7.50 14.36 -28.89
CA GLY A 184 -7.03 15.74 -28.79
C GLY A 184 -6.60 16.17 -27.40
N TYR A 185 -6.40 15.23 -26.46
CA TYR A 185 -5.80 15.47 -25.14
C TYR A 185 -5.03 14.25 -24.64
N SER A 186 -4.00 14.48 -23.84
CA SER A 186 -3.27 13.39 -23.18
C SER A 186 -4.08 12.84 -22.01
N ALA A 187 -4.18 11.53 -21.94
CA ALA A 187 -4.73 10.82 -20.81
C ALA A 187 -3.70 9.84 -20.23
N TRP A 188 -3.80 9.56 -18.93
CA TRP A 188 -2.94 8.58 -18.30
C TRP A 188 -3.24 7.17 -18.85
N TRP A 189 -2.19 6.45 -19.26
CA TRP A 189 -2.28 5.14 -19.96
C TRP A 189 -3.23 5.13 -21.17
N ASP A 190 -3.39 6.28 -21.82
CA ASP A 190 -4.35 6.44 -22.92
C ASP A 190 -5.79 6.05 -22.58
N LEU A 191 -6.14 6.14 -21.28
CA LEU A 191 -7.50 5.93 -20.80
C LEU A 191 -8.31 7.23 -20.93
N PRO A 192 -9.32 7.30 -21.83
CA PRO A 192 -10.05 8.56 -22.10
C PRO A 192 -10.71 9.21 -20.87
N ALA A 193 -10.99 8.40 -19.84
CA ALA A 193 -11.59 8.85 -18.59
C ALA A 193 -10.64 9.68 -17.70
N LEU A 194 -9.31 9.65 -17.97
CA LEU A 194 -8.25 10.13 -17.07
C LEU A 194 -7.36 11.19 -17.73
N PRO A 195 -7.89 12.40 -18.06
CA PRO A 195 -7.09 13.47 -18.62
C PRO A 195 -5.93 13.83 -17.68
N LYS A 196 -4.71 13.89 -18.25
CA LYS A 196 -3.48 14.18 -17.52
C LYS A 196 -3.41 15.67 -17.18
N LEU A 197 -3.17 15.98 -15.90
CA LEU A 197 -2.96 17.35 -15.43
C LEU A 197 -1.62 17.88 -15.91
N ASN A 198 -1.60 19.13 -16.40
CA ASN A 198 -0.40 19.80 -16.89
C ASN A 198 0.35 20.48 -15.75
N THR A 199 1.24 19.74 -15.12
CA THR A 199 2.07 20.25 -14.01
C THR A 199 3.18 21.21 -14.45
N ASP A 200 3.33 21.52 -15.75
CA ASP A 200 4.17 22.64 -16.22
C ASP A 200 3.48 23.99 -16.00
N THR A 201 2.15 23.98 -15.82
CA THR A 201 1.36 25.18 -15.57
C THR A 201 1.38 25.56 -14.10
N THR A 202 1.83 26.76 -13.76
CA THR A 202 1.91 27.23 -12.37
C THR A 202 0.58 27.15 -11.63
N ALA A 203 -0.54 27.50 -12.29
CA ALA A 203 -1.87 27.44 -11.68
C ALA A 203 -2.28 26.01 -11.29
N VAL A 204 -1.87 24.99 -12.05
CA VAL A 204 -2.12 23.57 -11.72
C VAL A 204 -1.26 23.16 -10.52
N ARG A 205 0.02 23.54 -10.50
CA ARG A 205 0.90 23.28 -9.34
C ARG A 205 0.33 23.86 -8.06
N GLU A 206 0.01 25.17 -8.08
CA GLU A 206 -0.57 25.84 -6.90
C GLU A 206 -1.86 25.17 -6.45
N PHE A 207 -2.75 24.83 -7.37
CA PHE A 207 -3.98 24.12 -7.06
C PHE A 207 -3.73 22.78 -6.35
N LEU A 208 -2.82 21.96 -6.88
CA LEU A 208 -2.51 20.63 -6.32
C LEU A 208 -1.82 20.74 -4.95
N TRP A 209 -0.89 21.69 -4.80
CA TRP A 209 -0.24 21.96 -3.52
C TRP A 209 -1.21 22.51 -2.48
N ASP A 210 -2.14 23.37 -2.87
CA ASP A 210 -3.19 23.87 -1.97
C ASP A 210 -4.13 22.75 -1.53
N VAL A 211 -4.50 21.83 -2.42
CA VAL A 211 -5.26 20.62 -2.06
C VAL A 211 -4.50 19.79 -1.02
N ALA A 212 -3.21 19.55 -1.25
CA ALA A 212 -2.39 18.76 -0.34
C ALA A 212 -2.33 19.39 1.06
N GLU A 213 -2.10 20.69 1.14
CA GLU A 213 -2.03 21.44 2.38
C GLU A 213 -3.40 21.54 3.08
N TYR A 214 -4.48 21.72 2.30
CA TYR A 214 -5.85 21.81 2.81
C TYR A 214 -6.22 20.56 3.62
N TRP A 215 -5.99 19.36 3.09
CA TRP A 215 -6.36 18.13 3.78
C TRP A 215 -5.47 17.83 4.99
N ILE A 216 -4.19 18.20 4.95
CA ILE A 216 -3.35 18.16 6.16
C ILE A 216 -3.92 19.05 7.26
N LYS A 217 -4.34 20.28 6.92
CA LYS A 217 -5.00 21.21 7.85
C LYS A 217 -6.40 20.72 8.27
N PHE A 218 -7.09 19.97 7.42
CA PHE A 218 -8.35 19.34 7.75
C PHE A 218 -8.19 18.24 8.81
N GLY A 219 -7.00 17.62 8.89
CA GLY A 219 -6.65 16.71 9.97
C GLY A 219 -6.12 15.34 9.55
N ILE A 220 -5.80 15.11 8.28
CA ILE A 220 -5.15 13.85 7.89
C ILE A 220 -3.70 13.81 8.37
N ASP A 221 -3.19 12.59 8.55
CA ASP A 221 -1.83 12.36 9.05
C ASP A 221 -0.82 12.08 7.92
N GLY A 222 -1.26 12.10 6.66
CA GLY A 222 -0.34 11.92 5.54
C GLY A 222 -1.04 11.62 4.21
N TRP A 223 -0.20 11.46 3.20
CA TRP A 223 -0.58 11.16 1.82
C TRP A 223 0.08 9.89 1.32
N ARG A 224 -0.68 9.00 0.72
CA ARG A 224 -0.19 8.05 -0.28
C ARG A 224 -0.38 8.69 -1.64
N LEU A 225 0.65 8.72 -2.44
CA LEU A 225 0.64 9.39 -3.75
C LEU A 225 0.47 8.34 -4.84
N ASP A 226 -0.60 8.50 -5.62
CA ASP A 226 -0.92 7.66 -6.76
C ASP A 226 0.03 7.98 -7.93
N VAL A 227 0.66 6.96 -8.48
CA VAL A 227 1.60 7.02 -9.63
C VAL A 227 2.49 8.29 -9.68
N PRO A 228 3.17 8.66 -8.59
CA PRO A 228 3.87 9.94 -8.52
C PRO A 228 5.05 10.04 -9.49
N ALA A 229 5.59 8.93 -9.97
CA ALA A 229 6.66 8.91 -10.98
C ALA A 229 6.21 9.49 -12.33
N GLU A 230 4.91 9.53 -12.59
CA GLU A 230 4.33 10.12 -13.80
C GLU A 230 4.43 11.66 -13.83
N ILE A 231 4.57 12.30 -12.67
CA ILE A 231 4.97 13.70 -12.54
C ILE A 231 6.50 13.71 -12.40
N ASN A 232 7.18 13.70 -13.55
CA ASN A 232 8.63 13.56 -13.61
C ASN A 232 9.35 14.91 -13.36
N ASP A 233 9.04 15.56 -12.23
CA ASP A 233 9.58 16.85 -11.84
C ASP A 233 9.89 16.89 -10.34
N ASP A 234 11.19 16.85 -10.00
CA ASP A 234 11.64 16.91 -8.61
C ASP A 234 11.20 18.19 -7.90
N SER A 235 11.17 19.33 -8.62
CA SER A 235 10.79 20.62 -8.02
C SER A 235 9.31 20.63 -7.60
N PHE A 236 8.44 19.91 -8.32
CA PHE A 236 7.04 19.74 -7.95
C PHE A 236 6.91 19.00 -6.61
N TRP A 237 7.62 17.88 -6.47
CA TRP A 237 7.56 17.06 -5.27
C TRP A 237 8.30 17.67 -4.08
N GLN A 238 9.37 18.43 -4.33
CA GLN A 238 10.08 19.18 -3.27
C GLN A 238 9.19 20.28 -2.68
N GLU A 239 8.45 21.02 -3.50
CA GLU A 239 7.51 22.02 -3.02
C GLU A 239 6.29 21.38 -2.34
N PHE A 240 5.78 20.26 -2.88
CA PHE A 240 4.75 19.46 -2.23
C PHE A 240 5.18 19.05 -0.80
N HIS A 241 6.38 18.47 -0.69
CA HIS A 241 6.97 18.10 0.61
C HIS A 241 7.06 19.31 1.55
N ARG A 242 7.62 20.41 1.07
CA ARG A 242 7.80 21.63 1.86
C ARG A 242 6.47 22.15 2.43
N ARG A 243 5.40 22.16 1.63
CA ARG A 243 4.08 22.63 2.07
C ARG A 243 3.41 21.65 3.03
N VAL A 244 3.41 20.39 2.71
CA VAL A 244 2.85 19.32 3.58
C VAL A 244 3.55 19.31 4.93
N LYS A 245 4.89 19.28 4.95
CA LYS A 245 5.68 19.31 6.20
C LYS A 245 5.59 20.66 6.93
N GLY A 246 5.38 21.75 6.20
CA GLY A 246 5.12 23.07 6.77
C GLY A 246 3.79 23.13 7.52
N ALA A 247 2.76 22.43 7.02
CA ALA A 247 1.45 22.33 7.66
C ALA A 247 1.48 21.34 8.85
N ASN A 248 2.18 20.22 8.69
CA ASN A 248 2.39 19.23 9.76
C ASN A 248 3.73 18.50 9.53
N PRO A 249 4.77 18.77 10.34
CA PRO A 249 6.07 18.11 10.21
C PRO A 249 6.03 16.58 10.33
N GLU A 250 5.05 16.04 11.06
CA GLU A 250 4.83 14.60 11.24
C GLU A 250 3.91 13.98 10.16
N ALA A 251 3.47 14.73 9.15
CA ALA A 251 2.70 14.17 8.05
C ALA A 251 3.55 13.15 7.26
N TYR A 252 3.00 11.96 7.02
CA TYR A 252 3.67 10.91 6.26
C TYR A 252 3.42 11.08 4.77
N ILE A 253 4.47 11.02 3.95
CA ILE A 253 4.38 11.09 2.48
C ILE A 253 4.95 9.79 1.91
N VAL A 254 4.08 8.94 1.38
CA VAL A 254 4.45 7.66 0.77
C VAL A 254 4.07 7.61 -0.70
N GLY A 255 5.04 7.33 -1.57
CA GLY A 255 4.79 7.23 -3.02
C GLY A 255 4.47 5.80 -3.46
N GLU A 256 3.56 5.65 -4.41
CA GLU A 256 3.39 4.40 -5.14
C GLU A 256 4.44 4.30 -6.23
N ILE A 257 5.55 3.64 -5.94
CA ILE A 257 6.62 3.40 -6.91
C ILE A 257 6.97 1.91 -6.89
N TRP A 258 6.84 1.27 -8.04
CA TRP A 258 6.97 -0.17 -8.21
C TRP A 258 8.40 -0.63 -8.48
N HIS A 259 9.33 0.30 -8.60
CA HIS A 259 10.75 0.08 -8.88
C HIS A 259 11.64 0.77 -7.84
N GLU A 260 12.94 0.80 -8.06
CA GLU A 260 13.89 1.48 -7.18
C GLU A 260 13.62 2.99 -7.14
N ALA A 261 13.55 3.55 -5.92
CA ALA A 261 13.03 4.89 -5.67
C ALA A 261 14.03 5.85 -5.01
N GLN A 262 15.35 5.58 -5.17
CA GLN A 262 16.39 6.40 -4.51
C GLN A 262 16.24 7.90 -4.83
N ARG A 263 15.80 8.26 -6.06
CA ARG A 263 15.60 9.64 -6.49
C ARG A 263 14.67 10.42 -5.56
N TRP A 264 13.56 9.80 -5.14
CA TRP A 264 12.52 10.46 -4.36
C TRP A 264 12.73 10.37 -2.83
N LEU A 265 13.70 9.56 -2.37
CA LEU A 265 13.92 9.25 -0.96
C LEU A 265 15.19 9.92 -0.40
N GLN A 266 15.50 11.15 -0.88
CA GLN A 266 16.64 11.93 -0.43
C GLN A 266 16.33 12.83 0.78
N GLY A 267 15.10 12.81 1.28
CA GLY A 267 14.65 13.59 2.46
C GLY A 267 14.00 14.92 2.12
N ASP A 268 13.71 15.17 0.86
CA ASP A 268 13.12 16.41 0.36
C ASP A 268 11.87 16.21 -0.53
N GLN A 269 11.45 14.95 -0.74
CA GLN A 269 10.27 14.60 -1.51
C GLN A 269 9.36 13.64 -0.73
N PHE A 270 9.67 12.33 -0.71
CA PHE A 270 8.87 11.34 0.01
C PHE A 270 9.62 10.81 1.23
N ASP A 271 8.88 10.41 2.26
CA ASP A 271 9.42 9.71 3.44
C ASP A 271 9.69 8.23 3.10
N ALA A 272 8.86 7.65 2.23
CA ALA A 272 8.89 6.23 1.88
C ALA A 272 8.19 5.96 0.54
N VAL A 273 8.23 4.69 0.13
CA VAL A 273 7.40 4.17 -0.97
C VAL A 273 6.68 2.89 -0.54
N MET A 274 5.61 2.53 -1.26
CA MET A 274 5.00 1.21 -1.16
C MET A 274 6.01 0.18 -1.62
N ASN A 275 6.44 -0.71 -0.71
CA ASN A 275 7.66 -1.51 -0.87
C ASN A 275 7.40 -2.81 -1.65
N TYR A 276 6.89 -2.68 -2.88
CA TYR A 276 6.62 -3.81 -3.76
C TYR A 276 7.86 -4.67 -4.07
N LEU A 277 9.06 -4.09 -3.99
CA LEU A 277 10.30 -4.86 -4.21
C LEU A 277 10.52 -5.92 -3.12
N VAL A 278 10.17 -5.61 -1.86
CA VAL A 278 10.19 -6.59 -0.75
C VAL A 278 9.08 -7.62 -0.94
N THR A 279 7.89 -7.19 -1.37
CA THR A 279 6.78 -8.10 -1.67
C THR A 279 7.20 -9.11 -2.75
N GLY A 280 7.80 -8.64 -3.85
CA GLY A 280 8.28 -9.52 -4.92
C GLY A 280 9.34 -10.52 -4.45
N ALA A 281 10.27 -10.09 -3.59
CA ALA A 281 11.27 -11.00 -3.01
C ALA A 281 10.61 -12.08 -2.12
N LEU A 282 9.62 -11.69 -1.30
CA LEU A 282 8.88 -12.64 -0.46
C LEU A 282 8.09 -13.66 -1.29
N LEU A 283 7.37 -13.20 -2.30
CA LEU A 283 6.64 -14.08 -3.22
C LEU A 283 7.60 -15.09 -3.86
N GLY A 284 8.73 -14.64 -4.39
CA GLY A 284 9.75 -15.51 -4.98
C GLY A 284 10.29 -16.55 -4.01
N PHE A 285 10.52 -16.18 -2.75
CA PHE A 285 11.06 -17.10 -1.72
C PHE A 285 10.00 -18.07 -1.19
N LEU A 286 8.79 -17.59 -0.91
CA LEU A 286 7.75 -18.39 -0.27
C LEU A 286 7.00 -19.29 -1.25
N MET A 287 6.82 -18.85 -2.51
CA MET A 287 6.09 -19.60 -3.55
C MET A 287 7.01 -20.48 -4.40
N LYS A 288 8.22 -20.03 -4.68
CA LYS A 288 9.18 -20.73 -5.55
C LYS A 288 8.55 -21.18 -6.87
N ASP A 289 8.64 -22.47 -7.19
CA ASP A 289 8.13 -23.06 -8.43
C ASP A 289 6.60 -22.95 -8.61
N LYS A 290 5.89 -22.52 -7.57
CA LYS A 290 4.43 -22.26 -7.61
C LYS A 290 4.10 -20.81 -7.95
N LEU A 291 5.11 -19.94 -8.10
CA LEU A 291 4.88 -18.54 -8.43
C LEU A 291 4.27 -18.45 -9.84
N ASP A 292 3.05 -17.93 -9.92
CA ASP A 292 2.39 -17.66 -11.20
C ASP A 292 2.66 -16.19 -11.58
N GLU A 293 3.70 -16.01 -12.40
CA GLU A 293 4.09 -14.68 -12.90
C GLU A 293 2.98 -14.01 -13.73
N GLN A 294 2.08 -14.80 -14.32
CA GLN A 294 0.98 -14.28 -15.15
C GLN A 294 -0.10 -13.56 -14.33
N MET A 295 -0.17 -13.79 -13.02
CA MET A 295 -1.07 -13.06 -12.14
C MET A 295 -0.67 -11.59 -11.93
N PHE A 296 0.57 -11.21 -12.29
CA PHE A 296 1.14 -9.89 -11.99
C PHE A 296 1.45 -9.12 -13.27
N HIS A 297 0.41 -8.68 -13.98
CA HIS A 297 0.56 -7.94 -15.24
C HIS A 297 0.72 -6.42 -15.06
N ILE A 298 0.87 -5.93 -13.82
CA ILE A 298 0.89 -4.50 -13.53
C ILE A 298 2.31 -3.94 -13.72
N GLY A 299 2.47 -3.13 -14.76
CA GLY A 299 3.68 -2.34 -15.01
C GLY A 299 4.97 -3.16 -14.99
N ASP A 300 6.00 -2.61 -14.37
CA ASP A 300 7.32 -3.26 -14.25
C ASP A 300 7.39 -4.30 -13.11
N TYR A 301 6.32 -4.48 -12.33
CA TYR A 301 6.33 -5.34 -11.16
C TYR A 301 6.68 -6.79 -11.49
N GLY A 302 6.10 -7.34 -12.56
CA GLY A 302 6.41 -8.68 -13.05
C GLY A 302 7.90 -8.92 -13.35
N LYS A 303 8.66 -7.88 -13.68
CA LYS A 303 10.10 -7.99 -13.95
C LYS A 303 10.93 -8.35 -12.70
N TYR A 304 10.40 -8.09 -11.50
CA TYR A 304 11.07 -8.38 -10.23
C TYR A 304 10.63 -9.70 -9.60
N LEU A 305 9.61 -10.34 -10.19
CA LEU A 305 9.08 -11.62 -9.72
C LEU A 305 9.84 -12.77 -10.35
N ARG A 306 10.56 -13.53 -9.54
CA ARG A 306 11.18 -14.80 -9.93
C ARG A 306 11.31 -15.69 -8.72
N PRO A 307 11.34 -17.02 -8.90
CA PRO A 307 11.68 -17.95 -7.83
C PRO A 307 13.04 -17.59 -7.20
N LEU A 308 13.11 -17.63 -5.88
CA LEU A 308 14.32 -17.37 -5.10
C LEU A 308 14.59 -18.53 -4.15
N ASP A 309 15.84 -18.99 -4.10
CA ASP A 309 16.29 -19.83 -2.99
C ASP A 309 16.64 -18.99 -1.75
N ALA A 310 17.00 -19.63 -0.62
CA ALA A 310 17.26 -18.88 0.61
C ALA A 310 18.49 -17.96 0.52
N PRO A 311 19.64 -18.34 -0.07
CA PRO A 311 20.75 -17.44 -0.35
C PRO A 311 20.36 -16.25 -1.24
N GLU A 312 19.69 -16.49 -2.37
CA GLU A 312 19.23 -15.43 -3.28
C GLU A 312 18.25 -14.46 -2.61
N PHE A 313 17.32 -14.99 -1.80
CA PHE A 313 16.42 -14.16 -1.01
C PHE A 313 17.17 -13.28 -0.01
N ALA A 314 18.14 -13.85 0.70
CA ALA A 314 18.95 -13.11 1.65
C ALA A 314 19.77 -12.01 0.97
N ASP A 315 20.39 -12.30 -0.19
CA ASP A 315 21.11 -11.31 -0.99
C ASP A 315 20.20 -10.20 -1.48
N ARG A 316 18.96 -10.54 -1.87
CA ARG A 316 17.96 -9.56 -2.28
C ARG A 316 17.51 -8.68 -1.12
N VAL A 317 17.31 -9.24 0.08
CA VAL A 317 16.98 -8.48 1.30
C VAL A 317 18.10 -7.50 1.66
N ASP A 318 19.35 -7.97 1.65
CA ASP A 318 20.52 -7.12 1.93
C ASP A 318 20.63 -5.98 0.91
N TYR A 319 20.43 -6.28 -0.38
CA TYR A 319 20.41 -5.28 -1.43
C TYR A 319 19.34 -4.21 -1.21
N LEU A 320 18.10 -4.63 -0.92
CA LEU A 320 16.98 -3.71 -0.71
C LEU A 320 17.17 -2.81 0.52
N LEU A 321 17.73 -3.36 1.60
CA LEU A 321 18.10 -2.55 2.78
C LEU A 321 19.24 -1.58 2.50
N GLY A 322 20.13 -1.91 1.56
CA GLY A 322 21.21 -1.04 1.12
C GLY A 322 20.82 0.07 0.15
N LEU A 323 19.63 -0.02 -0.48
CA LEU A 323 19.17 0.98 -1.46
C LEU A 323 18.90 2.35 -0.84
N TYR A 324 18.43 2.38 0.40
CA TYR A 324 17.91 3.59 1.03
C TYR A 324 18.63 3.88 2.36
N ASN A 325 18.53 5.15 2.77
CA ASN A 325 19.01 5.54 4.09
C ASN A 325 18.32 4.72 5.19
N PRO A 326 19.03 4.30 6.26
CA PRO A 326 18.42 3.55 7.36
C PRO A 326 17.20 4.22 8.01
N MET A 327 17.11 5.57 7.99
CA MET A 327 15.92 6.28 8.49
C MET A 327 14.70 6.05 7.58
N VAL A 328 14.90 6.03 6.27
CA VAL A 328 13.86 5.69 5.28
C VAL A 328 13.43 4.23 5.45
N ASN A 329 14.38 3.30 5.60
CA ASN A 329 14.05 1.88 5.80
C ASN A 329 13.14 1.65 7.01
N LYS A 330 13.21 2.49 8.05
CA LYS A 330 12.37 2.38 9.26
C LYS A 330 10.91 2.80 9.04
N VAL A 331 10.64 3.52 7.97
CA VAL A 331 9.30 4.03 7.65
C VAL A 331 8.76 3.55 6.30
N GLN A 332 9.48 2.64 5.62
CA GLN A 332 8.99 2.03 4.37
C GLN A 332 7.63 1.37 4.58
N PHE A 333 6.72 1.55 3.60
CA PHE A 333 5.39 1.00 3.65
C PHE A 333 5.42 -0.44 3.09
N ASN A 334 5.54 -1.42 3.99
CA ASN A 334 5.69 -2.82 3.63
C ASN A 334 4.34 -3.51 3.54
N LEU A 335 4.09 -4.23 2.45
CA LEU A 335 2.81 -4.89 2.18
C LEU A 335 3.05 -6.27 1.56
N LEU A 336 2.06 -7.16 1.62
CA LEU A 336 2.07 -8.44 0.89
C LEU A 336 1.28 -8.34 -0.41
N ASP A 337 0.22 -7.53 -0.40
CA ASP A 337 -0.68 -7.26 -1.51
C ASP A 337 -1.39 -5.92 -1.33
N SER A 338 -2.22 -5.56 -2.28
CA SER A 338 -2.99 -4.31 -2.27
C SER A 338 -4.25 -4.45 -3.14
N HIS A 339 -4.96 -3.34 -3.32
CA HIS A 339 -6.11 -3.24 -4.23
C HIS A 339 -5.73 -3.36 -5.73
N ASP A 340 -4.43 -3.33 -6.06
CA ASP A 340 -3.91 -3.42 -7.44
C ASP A 340 -3.26 -4.77 -7.75
N THR A 341 -3.14 -5.64 -6.76
CA THR A 341 -2.55 -6.97 -6.93
C THR A 341 -3.54 -8.06 -6.54
N PRO A 342 -3.37 -9.29 -7.05
CA PRO A 342 -4.06 -10.44 -6.49
C PRO A 342 -3.74 -10.55 -4.99
N ARG A 343 -4.72 -11.04 -4.20
CA ARG A 343 -4.51 -11.27 -2.78
C ARG A 343 -3.45 -12.34 -2.54
N PHE A 344 -2.62 -12.13 -1.53
CA PHE A 344 -1.49 -13.01 -1.26
C PHE A 344 -1.90 -14.49 -1.10
N LEU A 345 -3.00 -14.77 -0.40
CA LEU A 345 -3.48 -16.14 -0.20
C LEU A 345 -3.89 -16.80 -1.52
N THR A 346 -4.49 -16.05 -2.44
CA THR A 346 -4.79 -16.54 -3.80
C THR A 346 -3.52 -16.84 -4.57
N THR A 347 -2.55 -15.92 -4.55
CA THR A 347 -1.22 -16.11 -5.17
C THR A 347 -0.49 -17.31 -4.57
N ALA A 348 -0.69 -17.55 -3.28
CA ALA A 348 -0.12 -18.67 -2.54
C ALA A 348 -0.85 -20.01 -2.82
N HIS A 349 -1.82 -20.06 -3.73
CA HIS A 349 -2.64 -21.25 -3.97
C HIS A 349 -3.24 -21.81 -2.70
N HIS A 350 -3.86 -20.95 -1.89
CA HIS A 350 -4.50 -21.25 -0.60
C HIS A 350 -3.53 -21.75 0.50
N ASP A 351 -2.21 -21.57 0.32
CA ASP A 351 -1.21 -21.94 1.32
C ASP A 351 -1.18 -20.94 2.49
N GLN A 352 -1.98 -21.18 3.51
CA GLN A 352 -2.02 -20.35 4.71
C GLN A 352 -0.68 -20.30 5.46
N ALA A 353 0.14 -21.36 5.36
CA ALA A 353 1.46 -21.34 5.97
C ALA A 353 2.36 -20.29 5.28
N ALA A 354 2.26 -20.15 3.95
CA ALA A 354 2.95 -19.08 3.22
C ALA A 354 2.52 -17.69 3.70
N LEU A 355 1.20 -17.46 3.88
CA LEU A 355 0.69 -16.19 4.39
C LEU A 355 1.21 -15.90 5.81
N ARG A 356 1.19 -16.87 6.71
CA ARG A 356 1.75 -16.73 8.08
C ARG A 356 3.24 -16.40 8.06
N LEU A 357 4.01 -17.01 7.16
CA LEU A 357 5.44 -16.73 6.99
C LEU A 357 5.68 -15.35 6.38
N GLY A 358 4.86 -14.94 5.41
CA GLY A 358 4.87 -13.59 4.84
C GLY A 358 4.63 -12.54 5.92
N TRP A 359 3.61 -12.71 6.76
CA TRP A 359 3.36 -11.83 7.90
C TRP A 359 4.49 -11.88 8.93
N LEU A 360 5.01 -13.04 9.26
CA LEU A 360 6.14 -13.15 10.19
C LEU A 360 7.32 -12.30 9.72
N PHE A 361 7.68 -12.39 8.43
CA PHE A 361 8.72 -11.54 7.86
C PHE A 361 8.32 -10.06 7.93
N LEU A 362 7.12 -9.69 7.43
CA LEU A 362 6.65 -8.31 7.33
C LEU A 362 6.65 -7.60 8.69
N PHE A 363 6.18 -8.28 9.74
CA PHE A 363 6.09 -7.72 11.10
C PHE A 363 7.41 -7.69 11.85
N THR A 364 8.43 -8.38 11.36
CA THR A 364 9.76 -8.42 11.98
C THR A 364 10.84 -7.72 11.14
N TYR A 365 10.55 -7.38 9.89
CA TYR A 365 11.38 -6.60 8.98
C TYR A 365 11.32 -5.09 9.31
N PRO A 366 12.37 -4.28 9.00
CA PRO A 366 12.31 -2.81 9.12
C PRO A 366 11.22 -2.17 8.25
N GLY A 367 10.58 -1.13 8.76
CA GLY A 367 9.49 -0.42 8.09
C GLY A 367 8.13 -0.68 8.73
N ALA A 368 7.09 -0.02 8.26
CA ALA A 368 5.73 -0.11 8.76
C ALA A 368 4.94 -1.17 7.97
N PRO A 369 4.47 -2.24 8.59
CA PRO A 369 3.65 -3.24 7.92
C PRO A 369 2.27 -2.69 7.59
N CYS A 370 1.75 -3.03 6.42
CA CYS A 370 0.38 -2.78 5.99
C CYS A 370 -0.35 -4.09 5.73
N ILE A 371 -1.57 -4.17 6.20
CA ILE A 371 -2.52 -5.26 5.97
C ILE A 371 -3.57 -4.74 5.01
N TYR A 372 -3.80 -5.43 3.90
CA TYR A 372 -4.94 -5.14 3.04
C TYR A 372 -6.20 -5.74 3.65
N TYR A 373 -7.31 -4.98 3.67
CA TYR A 373 -8.54 -5.39 4.35
C TYR A 373 -9.00 -6.78 3.92
N GLY A 374 -9.30 -7.63 4.89
CA GLY A 374 -9.78 -8.99 4.68
C GLY A 374 -8.69 -10.08 4.64
N ASP A 375 -7.42 -9.73 4.50
CA ASP A 375 -6.34 -10.75 4.55
C ASP A 375 -6.30 -11.44 5.90
N GLU A 376 -6.56 -10.70 6.97
CA GLU A 376 -6.56 -11.19 8.35
C GLU A 376 -7.61 -12.28 8.61
N ILE A 377 -8.62 -12.35 7.76
CA ILE A 377 -9.69 -13.36 7.84
C ILE A 377 -9.62 -14.40 6.73
N GLY A 378 -8.55 -14.37 5.90
CA GLY A 378 -8.34 -15.30 4.81
C GLY A 378 -9.14 -14.97 3.54
N LEU A 379 -9.50 -13.70 3.31
CA LEU A 379 -10.20 -13.31 2.07
C LEU A 379 -9.30 -13.52 0.86
N GLU A 380 -9.86 -14.09 -0.20
CA GLU A 380 -9.18 -14.42 -1.44
C GLU A 380 -9.73 -13.59 -2.61
N GLY A 381 -8.91 -13.40 -3.63
CA GLY A 381 -9.29 -12.74 -4.88
C GLY A 381 -8.13 -12.68 -5.86
N GLY A 382 -8.42 -12.96 -7.12
CA GLY A 382 -7.50 -12.80 -8.24
C GLY A 382 -7.21 -11.32 -8.56
N PRO A 383 -6.74 -11.01 -9.78
CA PRO A 383 -6.56 -9.63 -10.21
C PRO A 383 -7.84 -8.79 -10.10
N ASP A 384 -7.70 -7.45 -10.17
CA ASP A 384 -8.85 -6.54 -10.26
C ASP A 384 -9.89 -7.04 -11.29
N PRO A 385 -11.20 -7.10 -10.94
CA PRO A 385 -11.83 -6.60 -9.70
C PRO A 385 -11.89 -7.62 -8.54
N GLU A 386 -11.41 -8.84 -8.70
CA GLU A 386 -11.61 -9.92 -7.71
C GLU A 386 -10.89 -9.66 -6.38
N CYS A 387 -9.73 -8.99 -6.39
CA CYS A 387 -9.03 -8.59 -5.16
C CYS A 387 -9.83 -7.59 -4.32
N ARG A 388 -10.87 -6.95 -4.90
CA ARG A 388 -11.72 -5.91 -4.29
C ARG A 388 -13.09 -6.42 -3.86
N LYS A 389 -13.17 -7.65 -3.35
CA LYS A 389 -14.40 -8.21 -2.75
C LYS A 389 -14.83 -7.42 -1.54
N SER A 390 -16.15 -7.40 -1.27
CA SER A 390 -16.67 -6.82 -0.04
C SER A 390 -16.21 -7.61 1.19
N PHE A 391 -15.94 -6.89 2.27
CA PHE A 391 -15.59 -7.53 3.55
C PHE A 391 -16.80 -8.29 4.10
N PRO A 392 -16.67 -9.58 4.43
CA PRO A 392 -17.76 -10.36 5.00
C PRO A 392 -17.85 -10.09 6.52
N TRP A 393 -18.87 -9.33 6.95
CA TRP A 393 -19.05 -9.01 8.37
C TRP A 393 -19.74 -10.10 9.19
N ASP A 394 -20.11 -11.20 8.56
CA ASP A 394 -20.52 -12.44 9.26
C ASP A 394 -19.24 -13.18 9.69
N ASP A 395 -18.95 -13.17 10.99
CA ASP A 395 -17.74 -13.74 11.58
C ASP A 395 -17.64 -15.27 11.45
N ALA A 396 -18.75 -15.94 11.15
CA ALA A 396 -18.76 -17.36 10.81
C ALA A 396 -18.00 -17.69 9.49
N GLN A 397 -17.74 -16.68 8.67
CA GLN A 397 -16.98 -16.80 7.44
C GLN A 397 -15.47 -16.53 7.63
N TRP A 398 -15.04 -16.13 8.84
CA TRP A 398 -13.67 -15.72 9.09
C TRP A 398 -12.76 -16.90 9.44
N ASP A 399 -11.54 -16.88 8.95
CA ASP A 399 -10.48 -17.73 9.49
C ASP A 399 -9.95 -17.11 10.79
N HIS A 400 -10.51 -17.53 11.89
CA HIS A 400 -10.13 -17.05 13.23
C HIS A 400 -8.70 -17.40 13.61
N ASP A 401 -8.12 -18.47 13.06
CA ASP A 401 -6.74 -18.86 13.36
C ASP A 401 -5.74 -17.93 12.64
N LEU A 402 -6.01 -17.58 11.39
CA LEU A 402 -5.25 -16.55 10.68
C LEU A 402 -5.32 -15.21 11.43
N ARG A 403 -6.53 -14.78 11.79
CA ARG A 403 -6.74 -13.52 12.51
C ARG A 403 -6.00 -13.52 13.87
N ASN A 404 -6.06 -14.59 14.62
CA ASN A 404 -5.36 -14.71 15.89
C ASN A 404 -3.83 -14.72 15.70
N THR A 405 -3.34 -15.36 14.64
CA THR A 405 -1.92 -15.36 14.29
C THR A 405 -1.43 -13.94 13.99
N LEU A 406 -2.19 -13.19 13.20
CA LEU A 406 -1.85 -11.81 12.89
C LEU A 406 -1.87 -10.91 14.15
N LYS A 407 -2.88 -11.05 15.02
CA LYS A 407 -2.92 -10.33 16.32
C LYS A 407 -1.68 -10.60 17.17
N LYS A 408 -1.22 -11.87 17.23
CA LYS A 408 0.02 -12.22 17.94
C LYS A 408 1.25 -11.54 17.34
N LEU A 409 1.35 -11.46 16.01
CA LEU A 409 2.46 -10.79 15.33
C LEU A 409 2.44 -9.26 15.54
N ILE A 410 1.26 -8.66 15.49
CA ILE A 410 1.07 -7.25 15.82
C ILE A 410 1.54 -6.97 17.25
N MET A 411 1.09 -7.80 18.21
CA MET A 411 1.47 -7.64 19.61
C MET A 411 2.98 -7.87 19.80
N LEU A 412 3.55 -8.89 19.16
CA LEU A 412 4.99 -9.15 19.18
C LEU A 412 5.78 -7.91 18.72
N ARG A 413 5.40 -7.28 17.60
CA ARG A 413 6.03 -6.06 17.12
C ARG A 413 5.85 -4.90 18.09
N LYS A 414 4.64 -4.70 18.62
CA LYS A 414 4.34 -3.61 19.57
C LYS A 414 5.15 -3.72 20.87
N THR A 415 5.34 -4.92 21.38
CA THR A 415 6.02 -5.16 22.67
C THR A 415 7.53 -5.26 22.58
N ASN A 416 8.10 -5.34 21.35
CA ASN A 416 9.54 -5.47 21.15
C ASN A 416 10.07 -4.32 20.25
N PRO A 417 10.57 -3.22 20.83
CA PRO A 417 11.11 -2.08 20.09
C PRO A 417 12.19 -2.44 19.08
N ALA A 418 12.99 -3.49 19.31
CA ALA A 418 14.00 -3.95 18.37
C ALA A 418 13.40 -4.35 17.00
N LEU A 419 12.16 -4.87 16.96
CA LEU A 419 11.49 -5.20 15.71
C LEU A 419 11.06 -3.95 14.91
N ARG A 420 10.87 -2.83 15.59
CA ARG A 420 10.43 -1.56 14.99
C ARG A 420 11.60 -0.69 14.56
N GLN A 421 12.58 -0.50 15.44
CA GLN A 421 13.65 0.50 15.29
C GLN A 421 15.06 -0.10 15.30
N GLY A 422 15.20 -1.39 15.62
CA GLY A 422 16.48 -2.08 15.72
C GLY A 422 17.21 -2.24 14.40
N SER A 423 18.52 -2.45 14.49
CA SER A 423 19.34 -2.87 13.35
C SER A 423 18.91 -4.24 12.83
N PHE A 424 19.24 -4.51 11.59
CA PHE A 424 18.98 -5.78 10.90
C PHE A 424 20.32 -6.51 10.64
N HIS A 425 20.37 -7.80 10.93
CA HIS A 425 21.57 -8.61 10.76
C HIS A 425 21.21 -9.95 10.12
N ARG A 426 21.66 -10.20 8.92
CA ARG A 426 21.59 -11.52 8.28
C ARG A 426 22.40 -12.52 9.09
N MET A 427 21.85 -13.70 9.37
CA MET A 427 22.49 -14.74 10.17
C MET A 427 22.68 -16.05 9.43
N TYR A 428 21.64 -16.51 8.73
CA TYR A 428 21.67 -17.81 8.04
C TYR A 428 20.78 -17.78 6.80
N ALA A 429 21.23 -18.41 5.71
CA ALA A 429 20.43 -18.59 4.51
C ALA A 429 20.87 -19.85 3.76
N SER A 430 20.17 -20.95 3.94
CA SER A 430 20.45 -22.20 3.23
C SER A 430 19.25 -23.14 3.33
N GLU A 431 19.13 -24.09 2.39
CA GLU A 431 18.15 -25.19 2.41
C GLU A 431 16.68 -24.75 2.63
N GLY A 432 16.31 -23.56 2.14
CA GLY A 432 14.98 -23.00 2.31
C GLY A 432 14.73 -22.36 3.67
N VAL A 433 15.78 -22.21 4.48
CA VAL A 433 15.72 -21.50 5.77
C VAL A 433 16.42 -20.17 5.65
N TYR A 434 15.78 -19.11 6.18
CA TYR A 434 16.34 -17.78 6.34
C TYR A 434 16.27 -17.35 7.81
N ALA A 435 17.38 -16.84 8.35
CA ALA A 435 17.42 -16.30 9.71
C ALA A 435 18.11 -14.93 9.75
N PHE A 436 17.55 -14.04 10.58
CA PHE A 436 18.09 -12.71 10.82
C PHE A 436 17.86 -12.26 12.26
N GLY A 437 18.74 -11.38 12.71
CA GLY A 437 18.67 -10.73 14.02
C GLY A 437 18.12 -9.31 13.93
N ARG A 438 17.39 -8.89 14.96
CA ARG A 438 16.98 -7.50 15.20
C ARG A 438 17.50 -7.05 16.55
N LYS A 439 18.23 -5.92 16.59
CA LYS A 439 18.88 -5.45 17.82
C LYS A 439 18.67 -3.97 18.07
N LEU A 440 18.27 -3.62 19.29
CA LEU A 440 18.16 -2.25 19.77
C LEU A 440 18.66 -2.18 21.23
N GLY A 441 19.80 -1.55 21.45
CA GLY A 441 20.44 -1.57 22.78
C GLY A 441 20.71 -3.00 23.23
N ASP A 442 20.18 -3.37 24.37
CA ASP A 442 20.31 -4.74 24.95
C ASP A 442 19.23 -5.70 24.45
N GLU A 443 18.18 -5.20 23.81
CA GLU A 443 17.13 -6.05 23.26
C GLU A 443 17.58 -6.64 21.93
N THR A 444 17.54 -7.98 21.85
CA THR A 444 17.85 -8.71 20.63
C THR A 444 16.84 -9.83 20.42
N LEU A 445 16.31 -9.92 19.19
CA LEU A 445 15.47 -11.02 18.74
C LEU A 445 16.10 -11.66 17.52
N VAL A 446 15.90 -12.97 17.39
CA VAL A 446 16.27 -13.73 16.19
C VAL A 446 15.01 -14.32 15.59
N VAL A 447 14.81 -14.06 14.30
CA VAL A 447 13.71 -14.57 13.49
C VAL A 447 14.27 -15.67 12.59
N VAL A 448 13.62 -16.83 12.58
CA VAL A 448 14.00 -17.95 11.71
C VAL A 448 12.78 -18.42 10.94
N ILE A 449 12.89 -18.50 9.63
CA ILE A 449 11.82 -18.86 8.70
C ILE A 449 12.25 -20.11 7.94
N ASN A 450 11.49 -21.20 8.05
CA ASN A 450 11.62 -22.38 7.20
C ASN A 450 10.55 -22.35 6.11
N ALA A 451 10.88 -21.88 4.93
CA ALA A 451 9.99 -21.86 3.76
C ALA A 451 9.96 -23.22 3.02
N SER A 452 10.75 -24.21 3.44
CA SER A 452 10.78 -25.52 2.80
C SER A 452 9.66 -26.45 3.29
N ASN A 453 9.36 -27.47 2.48
CA ASN A 453 8.41 -28.53 2.85
C ASN A 453 9.04 -29.66 3.70
N GLN A 454 10.21 -29.42 4.30
CA GLN A 454 10.94 -30.39 5.11
C GLN A 454 11.22 -29.81 6.49
N ALA A 455 11.13 -30.66 7.52
CA ALA A 455 11.62 -30.30 8.85
C ALA A 455 13.14 -30.06 8.81
N ARG A 456 13.62 -29.08 9.57
CA ARG A 456 15.03 -28.69 9.63
C ARG A 456 15.55 -28.76 11.05
N ASN A 457 16.72 -29.38 11.21
CA ASN A 457 17.50 -29.31 12.44
C ASN A 457 18.79 -28.54 12.11
N LEU A 458 18.98 -27.39 12.73
CA LEU A 458 20.10 -26.53 12.39
C LEU A 458 20.68 -25.81 13.60
N ASP A 459 21.92 -25.41 13.43
CA ASP A 459 22.59 -24.45 14.30
C ASP A 459 22.73 -23.15 13.53
N VAL A 460 22.37 -22.03 14.16
CA VAL A 460 22.42 -20.71 13.53
C VAL A 460 23.59 -19.94 14.17
N PRO A 461 24.50 -19.32 13.37
CA PRO A 461 25.51 -18.44 13.91
C PRO A 461 24.88 -17.31 14.71
N GLY A 462 25.37 -17.06 15.92
CA GLY A 462 24.91 -16.00 16.81
C GLY A 462 25.89 -14.84 16.91
N ASP A 463 26.85 -14.78 15.99
CA ASP A 463 27.89 -13.75 15.97
C ASP A 463 27.27 -12.36 15.82
N GLY A 464 27.77 -11.40 16.62
CA GLY A 464 27.26 -10.04 16.62
C GLY A 464 26.01 -9.79 17.51
N LEU A 465 25.34 -10.82 18.04
CA LEU A 465 24.18 -10.63 18.92
C LEU A 465 24.61 -10.24 20.34
N GLY A 466 25.81 -10.63 20.78
CA GLY A 466 26.31 -10.38 22.12
C GLY A 466 25.63 -11.26 23.21
N TRP A 467 25.05 -12.39 22.80
CA TRP A 467 24.38 -13.31 23.70
C TRP A 467 25.36 -14.22 24.46
N SER A 468 25.17 -14.34 25.76
CA SER A 468 25.85 -15.35 26.59
C SER A 468 25.23 -16.72 26.43
N ASP A 469 25.99 -17.77 26.72
CA ASP A 469 25.48 -19.15 26.74
C ASP A 469 24.27 -19.30 27.67
N GLY A 470 23.34 -20.16 27.28
CA GLY A 470 22.11 -20.45 28.05
C GLY A 470 20.87 -20.60 27.17
N PRO A 471 19.72 -20.92 27.80
CA PRO A 471 18.46 -21.14 27.09
C PRO A 471 17.93 -19.86 26.42
N LEU A 472 17.19 -20.02 25.33
CA LEU A 472 16.44 -18.96 24.65
C LEU A 472 14.95 -19.09 24.92
N THR A 473 14.26 -17.97 24.99
CA THR A 473 12.80 -17.91 25.10
C THR A 473 12.21 -17.81 23.69
N THR A 474 11.28 -18.70 23.35
CA THR A 474 10.48 -18.58 22.13
C THR A 474 9.31 -17.66 22.39
N VAL A 475 9.27 -16.51 21.68
CA VAL A 475 8.22 -15.48 21.81
C VAL A 475 7.17 -15.56 20.72
N PHE A 476 7.45 -16.31 19.64
CA PHE A 476 6.51 -16.65 18.58
C PHE A 476 6.87 -17.99 17.95
N GLY A 477 5.89 -18.80 17.57
CA GLY A 477 6.08 -20.16 17.03
C GLY A 477 6.45 -21.17 18.12
N GLU A 478 6.95 -22.32 17.70
CA GLU A 478 7.32 -23.42 18.60
C GLU A 478 8.74 -23.88 18.31
N ALA A 479 9.63 -23.69 19.25
CA ALA A 479 10.99 -24.21 19.21
C ALA A 479 11.61 -24.25 20.61
N LYS A 480 12.61 -25.11 20.78
CA LYS A 480 13.53 -25.07 21.91
C LYS A 480 14.93 -24.84 21.36
N ALA A 481 15.62 -23.88 21.89
CA ALA A 481 16.96 -23.53 21.48
C ALA A 481 17.77 -22.96 22.64
N SER A 482 19.07 -23.02 22.55
CA SER A 482 19.99 -22.40 23.51
C SER A 482 21.18 -21.80 22.77
N VAL A 483 21.79 -20.81 23.40
CA VAL A 483 23.10 -20.31 22.93
C VAL A 483 24.21 -21.14 23.55
N SER A 484 25.12 -21.60 22.74
CA SER A 484 26.33 -22.26 23.18
C SER A 484 27.49 -21.92 22.24
N ARG A 485 28.57 -21.36 22.81
CA ARG A 485 29.79 -20.93 22.08
C ARG A 485 29.48 -20.00 20.90
N GLY A 486 28.62 -19.03 21.12
CA GLY A 486 28.23 -18.04 20.08
C GLY A 486 27.33 -18.60 18.99
N GLN A 487 26.74 -19.78 19.14
CA GLN A 487 25.81 -20.35 18.19
C GLN A 487 24.46 -20.66 18.88
N ILE A 488 23.38 -20.48 18.14
CA ILE A 488 22.05 -20.96 18.53
C ILE A 488 22.00 -22.45 18.18
N LYS A 489 21.86 -23.30 19.18
CA LYS A 489 21.94 -24.75 19.07
C LYS A 489 20.59 -25.42 19.28
N GLY A 490 20.43 -26.57 18.60
CA GLY A 490 19.29 -27.44 18.81
C GLY A 490 17.98 -26.92 18.24
N LEU A 491 18.05 -26.00 17.30
CA LEU A 491 16.86 -25.42 16.67
C LEU A 491 16.22 -26.44 15.71
N LYS A 492 15.03 -26.88 16.07
CA LYS A 492 14.20 -27.75 15.24
C LYS A 492 13.01 -26.96 14.72
N LEU A 493 12.84 -26.94 13.40
CA LEU A 493 11.75 -26.25 12.70
C LEU A 493 10.92 -27.25 11.91
N GLU A 494 9.62 -27.20 12.07
CA GLU A 494 8.70 -27.95 11.23
C GLU A 494 8.66 -27.39 9.80
N PRO A 495 8.17 -28.14 8.80
CA PRO A 495 7.96 -27.63 7.46
C PRO A 495 7.08 -26.37 7.46
N ARG A 496 7.40 -25.40 6.59
CA ARG A 496 6.58 -24.21 6.42
C ARG A 496 6.25 -23.50 7.73
N SER A 497 7.25 -23.32 8.59
CA SER A 497 7.10 -22.74 9.92
C SER A 497 8.14 -21.65 10.20
N GLY A 498 7.86 -20.83 11.20
CA GLY A 498 8.81 -19.81 11.62
C GLY A 498 8.72 -19.56 13.13
N VAL A 499 9.83 -19.07 13.68
CA VAL A 499 9.95 -18.80 15.11
C VAL A 499 10.65 -17.46 15.36
N VAL A 500 10.33 -16.85 16.50
CA VAL A 500 11.07 -15.71 17.04
C VAL A 500 11.60 -16.07 18.41
N LEU A 501 12.92 -15.91 18.56
CA LEU A 501 13.67 -16.23 19.77
C LEU A 501 14.18 -14.94 20.42
N LYS A 502 14.18 -14.91 21.75
CA LYS A 502 14.68 -13.81 22.59
C LYS A 502 15.55 -14.36 23.71
N LYS A 503 16.59 -13.60 24.09
CA LYS A 503 17.42 -13.94 25.26
C LYS A 503 16.86 -13.27 26.50
#